data_9ae1ecc40f86875e448645cc3f462c22
#
_entry.id   9ae1ecc40f86875e448645cc3f462c22
#
_cell.length_a   1.000
_cell.length_b   1.000
_cell.length_c   1.000
_cell.angle_alpha   90.00
_cell.angle_beta   90.00
_cell.angle_gamma   90.00
#
_symmetry.space_group_name_H-M   'P 1'
#
loop_
_entity.id
_entity.type
_entity.pdbx_description
1 polymer ?
#
loop_
_entity_poly.entity_id
_entity_poly.type
_entity_poly.pdbx_seq_one_letter_code
_entity_poly.pdbx_strand_id
1 'polypeptide(L)'
;PRQLVSWMGMDIREYSSGGKHNRFGITKHGNRYLRTAFVEANQKLPRTKRIHDKLRYRRKDIDPALVHIADRCLERLTKKGSRLLYAGKHPNKVKVACAREMVGFVWESLRAAA
;
A
#
# COMPACT_ATOMS: atom_id res chain seq x y z
N PRO A 1 -12.82 1.29 0.37
CA PRO A 1 -11.41 1.14 0.79
C PRO A 1 -11.15 1.63 2.21
N ARG A 2 -11.76 2.74 2.64
CA ARG A 2 -11.56 3.30 3.98
C ARG A 2 -11.87 2.32 5.09
N GLN A 3 -12.97 1.57 4.97
CA GLN A 3 -13.35 0.55 5.95
C GLN A 3 -12.31 -0.56 6.04
N LEU A 4 -11.76 -0.99 4.92
CA LEU A 4 -10.72 -2.01 4.90
C LEU A 4 -9.42 -1.50 5.56
N VAL A 5 -9.03 -0.27 5.28
CA VAL A 5 -7.87 0.38 5.92
C VAL A 5 -8.06 0.46 7.43
N SER A 6 -9.26 0.86 7.87
CA SER A 6 -9.62 0.93 9.30
C SER A 6 -9.58 -0.45 9.96
N TRP A 7 -10.17 -1.45 9.30
CA TRP A 7 -10.19 -2.83 9.80
C TRP A 7 -8.78 -3.44 9.94
N MET A 8 -7.85 -3.01 9.11
CA MET A 8 -6.44 -3.40 9.23
C MET A 8 -5.67 -2.61 10.29
N GLY A 9 -6.27 -1.61 10.90
CA GLY A 9 -5.61 -0.75 11.87
C GLY A 9 -4.56 0.17 11.27
N MET A 10 -4.74 0.56 10.01
CA MET A 10 -3.81 1.42 9.27
C MET A 10 -4.29 2.85 9.10
N ASP A 11 -5.41 3.22 9.73
CA ASP A 11 -5.83 4.62 9.80
C ASP A 11 -4.83 5.46 10.59
N ILE A 12 -4.67 6.70 10.19
CA ILE A 12 -3.81 7.64 10.90
C ILE A 12 -4.58 8.14 12.14
N ARG A 13 -3.94 8.02 13.29
CA ARG A 13 -4.45 8.66 14.51
C ARG A 13 -4.27 10.16 14.38
N GLU A 14 -5.36 10.86 14.59
CA GLU A 14 -5.38 12.31 14.55
C GLU A 14 -6.08 12.85 15.80
N TYR A 15 -5.44 13.82 16.44
CA TYR A 15 -6.03 14.61 17.51
C TYR A 15 -6.08 16.06 17.08
N SER A 16 -7.27 16.59 16.89
CA SER A 16 -7.48 17.96 16.43
C SER A 16 -8.27 18.75 17.46
N SER A 17 -7.77 19.88 17.89
CA SER A 17 -8.52 20.84 18.68
C SER A 17 -8.10 22.26 18.34
N GLY A 18 -9.08 23.18 18.26
CA GLY A 18 -8.80 24.60 18.08
C GLY A 18 -7.96 24.96 16.85
N GLY A 19 -8.13 24.27 15.72
CA GLY A 19 -7.36 24.50 14.48
C GLY A 19 -5.98 23.84 14.43
N LYS A 20 -5.56 23.16 15.48
CA LYS A 20 -4.34 22.36 15.50
C LYS A 20 -4.61 20.92 15.10
N HIS A 21 -3.91 20.43 14.09
CA HIS A 21 -3.98 19.05 13.64
C HIS A 21 -2.72 18.30 14.08
N ASN A 22 -2.84 17.42 15.07
CA ASN A 22 -1.78 16.54 15.50
C ASN A 22 -2.02 15.15 14.92
N ARG A 23 -1.14 14.71 14.03
CA ARG A 23 -1.17 13.38 13.43
C ARG A 23 -0.15 12.48 14.10
N PHE A 24 -0.61 11.35 14.57
CA PHE A 24 0.20 10.29 15.13
C PHE A 24 0.35 9.15 14.11
N GLY A 25 1.07 8.09 14.46
CA GLY A 25 1.16 6.93 13.62
C GLY A 25 -0.21 6.24 13.37
N ILE A 26 -0.18 5.09 12.75
CA ILE A 26 -1.38 4.27 12.50
C ILE A 26 -2.01 3.80 13.82
N THR A 27 -3.33 3.52 13.79
CA THR A 27 -4.09 3.12 14.98
C THR A 27 -3.64 1.79 15.57
N LYS A 28 -3.22 0.85 14.71
CA LYS A 28 -2.93 -0.56 15.06
C LYS A 28 -4.11 -1.31 15.70
N HIS A 29 -5.32 -0.75 15.63
CA HIS A 29 -6.55 -1.35 16.10
C HIS A 29 -7.20 -2.14 14.96
N GLY A 30 -6.75 -3.37 14.73
CA GLY A 30 -7.30 -4.19 13.67
C GLY A 30 -6.47 -5.45 13.43
N ASN A 31 -6.69 -6.09 12.29
CA ASN A 31 -6.04 -7.35 11.96
C ASN A 31 -4.53 -7.15 11.72
N ARG A 32 -3.72 -7.55 12.69
CA ARG A 32 -2.27 -7.41 12.62
C ARG A 32 -1.62 -8.27 11.52
N TYR A 33 -2.22 -9.41 11.19
CA TYR A 33 -1.68 -10.32 10.17
C TYR A 33 -1.78 -9.71 8.78
N LEU A 34 -2.92 -9.12 8.45
CA LEU A 34 -3.08 -8.37 7.20
C LEU A 34 -2.18 -7.15 7.15
N ARG A 35 -2.11 -6.38 8.21
CA ARG A 35 -1.21 -5.22 8.29
C ARG A 35 0.23 -5.61 8.03
N THR A 36 0.72 -6.66 8.67
CA THR A 36 2.07 -7.20 8.48
C THR A 36 2.28 -7.63 7.03
N ALA A 37 1.35 -8.39 6.46
CA ALA A 37 1.45 -8.85 5.07
C ALA A 37 1.55 -7.70 4.08
N PHE A 38 0.74 -6.65 4.24
CA PHE A 38 0.78 -5.47 3.37
C PHE A 38 2.08 -4.66 3.53
N VAL A 39 2.58 -4.51 4.75
CA VAL A 39 3.86 -3.82 4.98
C VAL A 39 5.02 -4.62 4.39
N GLU A 40 5.04 -5.93 4.57
CA GLU A 40 6.07 -6.80 3.99
C GLU A 40 6.05 -6.80 2.46
N ALA A 41 4.87 -6.78 1.85
CA ALA A 41 4.73 -6.68 0.40
C ALA A 41 5.39 -5.41 -0.16
N ASN A 42 5.52 -4.37 0.64
CA ASN A 42 6.11 -3.10 0.24
C ASN A 42 7.61 -2.95 0.58
N GLN A 43 8.27 -3.99 1.07
CA GLN A 43 9.68 -3.91 1.47
C GLN A 43 10.62 -3.51 0.33
N LYS A 44 10.34 -3.97 -0.89
CA LYS A 44 11.20 -3.76 -2.06
C LYS A 44 10.62 -2.79 -3.09
N LEU A 45 9.36 -2.39 -2.95
CA LEU A 45 8.65 -1.62 -3.97
C LEU A 45 9.32 -0.29 -4.38
N PRO A 46 9.86 0.51 -3.45
CA PRO A 46 10.49 1.78 -3.85
C PRO A 46 11.73 1.61 -4.73
N ARG A 47 12.28 0.40 -4.81
CA ARG A 47 13.56 0.12 -5.48
C ARG A 47 13.42 -0.63 -6.79
N THR A 48 12.26 -1.22 -7.10
CA THR A 48 12.14 -2.16 -8.20
C THR A 48 10.89 -1.87 -9.04
N LYS A 49 11.10 -1.42 -10.29
CA LYS A 49 10.05 -1.34 -11.31
C LYS A 49 10.04 -2.57 -12.22
N ARG A 50 11.08 -3.40 -12.14
CA ARG A 50 11.27 -4.50 -13.08
C ARG A 50 10.36 -5.67 -12.77
N ILE A 51 9.66 -6.14 -13.79
CA ILE A 51 8.89 -7.37 -13.74
C ILE A 51 9.83 -8.51 -14.12
N HIS A 52 10.13 -9.38 -13.15
CA HIS A 52 10.97 -10.56 -13.36
C HIS A 52 10.20 -11.66 -14.09
N ASP A 53 10.91 -12.57 -14.75
CA ASP A 53 10.32 -13.70 -15.49
C ASP A 53 9.42 -14.57 -14.59
N LYS A 54 9.80 -14.76 -13.34
CA LYS A 54 8.97 -15.48 -12.36
C LYS A 54 7.60 -14.82 -12.14
N LEU A 55 7.55 -13.49 -12.12
CA LEU A 55 6.30 -12.75 -11.98
C LEU A 55 5.50 -12.82 -13.29
N ARG A 56 6.15 -12.73 -14.44
CA ARG A 56 5.50 -12.92 -15.74
C ARG A 56 4.85 -14.29 -15.85
N TYR A 57 5.54 -15.33 -15.40
CA TYR A 57 5.01 -16.69 -15.37
C TYR A 57 3.77 -16.80 -14.49
N ARG A 58 3.79 -16.21 -13.30
CA ARG A 58 2.62 -16.19 -12.40
C ARG A 58 1.42 -15.45 -12.97
N ARG A 59 1.65 -14.46 -13.84
CA ARG A 59 0.60 -13.64 -14.45
C ARG A 59 -0.02 -14.27 -15.69
N LYS A 60 0.57 -15.35 -16.21
CA LYS A 60 0.21 -15.94 -17.51
C LYS A 60 -1.28 -16.26 -17.66
N ASP A 61 -1.90 -16.80 -16.62
CA ASP A 61 -3.30 -17.25 -16.63
C ASP A 61 -4.22 -16.33 -15.83
N ILE A 62 -3.76 -15.11 -15.52
CA ILE A 62 -4.55 -14.13 -14.77
C ILE A 62 -5.26 -13.18 -15.75
N ASP A 63 -6.49 -12.80 -15.41
CA ASP A 63 -7.26 -11.81 -16.16
C ASP A 63 -6.41 -10.55 -16.42
N PRO A 64 -6.27 -10.12 -17.68
CA PRO A 64 -5.52 -8.92 -18.04
C PRO A 64 -5.98 -7.67 -17.28
N ALA A 65 -7.26 -7.56 -16.92
CA ALA A 65 -7.76 -6.44 -16.11
C ALA A 65 -7.12 -6.39 -14.72
N LEU A 66 -6.94 -7.54 -14.08
CA LEU A 66 -6.27 -7.64 -12.78
C LEU A 66 -4.78 -7.33 -12.88
N VAL A 67 -4.13 -7.80 -13.94
CA VAL A 67 -2.72 -7.50 -14.21
C VAL A 67 -2.53 -5.99 -14.40
N HIS A 68 -3.43 -5.34 -15.12
CA HIS A 68 -3.40 -3.88 -15.31
C HIS A 68 -3.49 -3.12 -13.98
N ILE A 69 -4.40 -3.54 -13.09
CA ILE A 69 -4.51 -2.96 -11.74
C ILE A 69 -3.20 -3.12 -10.97
N ALA A 70 -2.59 -4.31 -11.03
CA ALA A 70 -1.31 -4.59 -10.38
C ALA A 70 -0.17 -3.72 -10.93
N ASP A 71 -0.12 -3.49 -12.24
CA ASP A 71 0.88 -2.64 -12.87
C ASP A 71 0.71 -1.17 -12.47
N ARG A 72 -0.52 -0.67 -12.42
CA ARG A 72 -0.81 0.67 -11.91
C ARG A 72 -0.38 0.82 -10.45
N CYS A 73 -0.64 -0.19 -9.64
CA CYS A 73 -0.22 -0.23 -8.25
C CYS A 73 1.32 -0.14 -8.13
N LEU A 74 2.03 -0.98 -8.86
CA LEU A 74 3.49 -1.01 -8.86
C LEU A 74 4.08 0.35 -9.26
N GLU A 75 3.60 0.93 -10.35
CA GLU A 75 4.06 2.24 -10.82
C GLU A 75 3.77 3.34 -9.79
N ARG A 76 2.57 3.39 -9.28
CA ARG A 76 2.15 4.40 -8.29
C ARG A 76 2.95 4.33 -7.01
N LEU A 77 3.10 3.13 -6.44
CA LEU A 77 3.80 2.95 -5.17
C LEU A 77 5.31 3.14 -5.31
N THR A 78 5.88 2.77 -6.44
CA THR A 78 7.30 3.04 -6.72
C THR A 78 7.56 4.55 -6.77
N LYS A 79 6.74 5.32 -7.46
CA LYS A 79 6.84 6.79 -7.52
C LYS A 79 6.66 7.41 -6.14
N LYS A 80 5.63 7.00 -5.41
CA LYS A 80 5.34 7.51 -4.07
C LYS A 80 6.47 7.21 -3.10
N GLY A 81 6.92 5.97 -3.06
CA GLY A 81 8.00 5.54 -2.18
C GLY A 81 9.30 6.28 -2.44
N SER A 82 9.69 6.41 -3.71
CA SER A 82 10.89 7.14 -4.12
C SER A 82 10.81 8.62 -3.73
N ARG A 83 9.67 9.25 -3.95
CA ARG A 83 9.44 10.65 -3.58
C ARG A 83 9.57 10.88 -2.07
N LEU A 84 8.95 10.01 -1.26
CA LEU A 84 8.99 10.13 0.19
C LEU A 84 10.39 9.86 0.75
N LEU A 85 11.12 8.89 0.21
CA LEU A 85 12.51 8.64 0.59
C LEU A 85 13.42 9.81 0.23
N TYR A 86 13.26 10.39 -0.95
CA TYR A 86 14.00 11.58 -1.38
C TYR A 86 13.71 12.78 -0.46
N ALA A 87 12.47 12.92 0.02
CA ALA A 87 12.08 13.96 0.96
C ALA A 87 12.61 13.73 2.40
N GLY A 88 13.36 12.65 2.64
CA GLY A 88 13.97 12.36 3.94
C GLY A 88 13.07 11.63 4.92
N LYS A 89 11.94 11.07 4.48
CA LYS A 89 11.07 10.26 5.34
C LYS A 89 11.74 8.95 5.75
N HIS A 90 11.51 8.53 6.99
CA HIS A 90 12.05 7.27 7.47
C HIS A 90 11.53 6.09 6.63
N PRO A 91 12.40 5.13 6.21
CA PRO A 91 11.99 4.02 5.35
C PRO A 91 10.77 3.23 5.85
N ASN A 92 10.67 3.00 7.15
CA ASN A 92 9.53 2.28 7.73
C ASN A 92 8.21 3.05 7.57
N LYS A 93 8.23 4.38 7.70
CA LYS A 93 7.06 5.23 7.45
C LYS A 93 6.66 5.19 5.98
N VAL A 94 7.62 5.15 5.07
CA VAL A 94 7.38 5.04 3.63
C VAL A 94 6.69 3.72 3.30
N LYS A 95 7.15 2.61 3.87
CA LYS A 95 6.53 1.28 3.68
C LYS A 95 5.09 1.26 4.15
N VAL A 96 4.79 1.82 5.30
CA VAL A 96 3.43 1.91 5.84
C VAL A 96 2.55 2.80 4.95
N ALA A 97 3.05 3.93 4.48
CA ALA A 97 2.32 4.81 3.58
C ALA A 97 1.98 4.11 2.25
N CYS A 98 2.93 3.37 1.69
CA CYS A 98 2.71 2.57 0.48
C CYS A 98 1.72 1.43 0.74
N ALA A 99 1.82 0.75 1.88
CA ALA A 99 0.91 -0.32 2.26
C ALA A 99 -0.55 0.18 2.37
N ARG A 100 -0.76 1.34 2.96
CA ARG A 100 -2.09 1.96 3.04
C ARG A 100 -2.68 2.24 1.65
N GLU A 101 -1.90 2.74 0.74
CA GLU A 101 -2.36 3.01 -0.63
C GLU A 101 -2.59 1.71 -1.42
N MET A 102 -1.77 0.68 -1.20
CA MET A 102 -1.95 -0.64 -1.80
C MET A 102 -3.32 -1.25 -1.49
N VAL A 103 -3.87 -0.99 -0.32
CA VAL A 103 -5.20 -1.47 0.07
C VAL A 103 -6.27 -1.06 -0.94
N GLY A 104 -6.19 0.15 -1.48
CA GLY A 104 -7.12 0.62 -2.51
C GLY A 104 -7.05 -0.20 -3.80
N PHE A 105 -5.84 -0.56 -4.24
CA PHE A 105 -5.66 -1.40 -5.43
C PHE A 105 -6.13 -2.83 -5.21
N VAL A 106 -5.89 -3.40 -4.03
CA VAL A 106 -6.41 -4.73 -3.66
C VAL A 106 -7.94 -4.71 -3.63
N TRP A 107 -8.54 -3.68 -3.08
CA TRP A 107 -9.99 -3.50 -3.10
C TRP A 107 -10.55 -3.45 -4.52
N GLU A 108 -9.92 -2.66 -5.40
CA GLU A 108 -10.29 -2.59 -6.82
C GLU A 108 -10.20 -3.97 -7.49
N SER A 109 -9.12 -4.71 -7.21
CA SER A 109 -8.91 -6.06 -7.75
C SER A 109 -9.99 -7.05 -7.28
N LEU A 110 -10.34 -7.01 -6.01
CA LEU A 110 -11.39 -7.85 -5.45
C LEU A 110 -12.77 -7.57 -6.08
N ARG A 111 -13.06 -6.31 -6.32
CA ARG A 111 -14.31 -5.92 -7.00
C ARG A 111 -14.32 -6.33 -8.47
N ALA A 112 -13.20 -6.20 -9.16
CA ALA A 112 -13.07 -6.60 -10.56
C ALA A 112 -13.17 -8.11 -10.74
N ALA A 113 -12.74 -8.90 -9.74
CA ALA A 113 -12.79 -10.36 -9.76
C ALA A 113 -14.16 -10.93 -9.33
N ALA A 114 -15.03 -10.11 -8.73
CA ALA A 114 -16.35 -10.55 -8.23
C ALA A 114 -17.37 -10.72 -9.36
#